data_66b7a89d3a1faf2d380904089581675e
#
_entry.id   66b7a89d3a1faf2d380904089581675e
#
_cell.length_a   1.000
_cell.length_b   1.000
_cell.length_c   1.000
_cell.angle_alpha   90.00
_cell.angle_beta   90.00
_cell.angle_gamma   90.00
#
_symmetry.space_group_name_H-M   'P 1'
#
loop_
_entity.id
_entity.type
_entity.pdbx_description
1 polymer ?
#
loop_
_entity_poly.entity_id
_entity_poly.type
_entity_poly.pdbx_seq_one_letter_code
_entity_poly.pdbx_strand_id
1 'polypeptide(L)'
;AHIDHIGMAPWIAGHLGARLHGSPLTASVSEVMWQDTYKVSKIEGYPLAWDRRDMDEALHSWVTHRLGEWFDIGAWRCRFHRAGHIPGAVMVEIETPEARILWSGDMDTRDSPSVLGAKAVECDILFLEGTYGNRIHPSRLKEERKLVDRVLEIVDRGGTALIPAFASGRGQDILQILRRDAPNLEVHYHGMGTRVTKHWMDHPEAVRDPKGLRKTWRWCRRVSSKSDRRKALEADAIVTTSGMLDGGPAIWYANRLRHSGNNAILLTGYQAEESGGRLLLDERKL
;
A
#
# COMPACT_ATOMS: atom_id res chain seq x y z
N ALA A 1 -2.27 7.33 4.14
CA ALA A 1 -1.28 7.29 3.04
C ALA A 1 -1.73 6.34 1.90
N HIS A 2 -3.05 6.13 1.72
CA HIS A 2 -3.63 5.43 0.58
C HIS A 2 -4.99 6.05 0.19
N ILE A 3 -5.52 5.62 -0.95
CA ILE A 3 -6.64 6.30 -1.65
C ILE A 3 -7.91 6.42 -0.81
N ASP A 4 -8.19 5.45 0.08
CA ASP A 4 -9.40 5.44 0.90
C ASP A 4 -9.48 6.67 1.83
N HIS A 5 -8.34 7.24 2.22
CA HIS A 5 -8.26 8.42 3.10
C HIS A 5 -7.98 9.73 2.36
N ILE A 6 -7.38 9.66 1.17
CA ILE A 6 -6.99 10.86 0.42
C ILE A 6 -7.78 11.02 -0.90
N GLY A 7 -8.68 10.09 -1.22
CA GLY A 7 -9.38 10.07 -2.51
C GLY A 7 -10.26 11.29 -2.77
N MET A 8 -10.83 11.88 -1.72
CA MET A 8 -11.65 13.09 -1.80
C MET A 8 -10.89 14.39 -1.48
N ALA A 9 -9.62 14.30 -1.11
CA ALA A 9 -8.84 15.49 -0.76
C ALA A 9 -8.75 16.53 -1.91
N PRO A 10 -8.66 16.15 -3.21
CA PRO A 10 -8.74 17.11 -4.29
C PRO A 10 -10.03 17.92 -4.30
N TRP A 11 -11.18 17.28 -4.08
CA TRP A 11 -12.45 17.98 -4.00
C TRP A 11 -12.50 18.96 -2.81
N ILE A 12 -12.01 18.51 -1.64
CA ILE A 12 -11.98 19.34 -0.42
C ILE A 12 -11.09 20.57 -0.62
N ALA A 13 -9.92 20.40 -1.20
CA ALA A 13 -9.01 21.51 -1.46
C ALA A 13 -9.55 22.46 -2.55
N GLY A 14 -10.00 21.91 -3.69
CA GLY A 14 -10.44 22.70 -4.84
C GLY A 14 -11.76 23.45 -4.61
N HIS A 15 -12.73 22.83 -3.94
CA HIS A 15 -14.04 23.43 -3.75
C HIS A 15 -14.20 24.20 -2.43
N LEU A 16 -13.51 23.77 -1.37
CA LEU A 16 -13.63 24.40 -0.05
C LEU A 16 -12.41 25.28 0.31
N GLY A 17 -11.38 25.30 -0.55
CA GLY A 17 -10.15 26.02 -0.28
C GLY A 17 -9.43 25.56 0.98
N ALA A 18 -9.66 24.31 1.44
CA ALA A 18 -9.12 23.79 2.65
C ALA A 18 -7.64 23.41 2.52
N ARG A 19 -6.84 23.68 3.53
CA ARG A 19 -5.48 23.15 3.63
C ARG A 19 -5.51 21.69 4.04
N LEU A 20 -4.64 20.89 3.44
CA LEU A 20 -4.49 19.46 3.73
C LEU A 20 -3.30 19.27 4.68
N HIS A 21 -3.56 18.73 5.87
CA HIS A 21 -2.50 18.44 6.84
C HIS A 21 -2.17 16.95 6.81
N GLY A 22 -0.87 16.60 6.66
CA GLY A 22 -0.46 15.20 6.56
C GLY A 22 1.04 14.99 6.80
N SER A 23 1.46 13.72 6.80
CA SER A 23 2.89 13.42 6.82
C SER A 23 3.54 13.76 5.46
N PRO A 24 4.86 14.07 5.43
CA PRO A 24 5.55 14.37 4.18
C PRO A 24 5.39 13.26 3.13
N LEU A 25 5.46 12.00 3.54
CA LEU A 25 5.27 10.88 2.62
C LEU A 25 3.83 10.78 2.11
N THR A 26 2.81 11.05 2.93
CA THR A 26 1.41 11.08 2.47
C THR A 26 1.21 12.11 1.37
N ALA A 27 1.71 13.34 1.57
CA ALA A 27 1.67 14.39 0.55
C ALA A 27 2.39 13.95 -0.74
N SER A 28 3.58 13.34 -0.60
CA SER A 28 4.39 12.89 -1.73
C SER A 28 3.72 11.78 -2.57
N VAL A 29 3.03 10.81 -1.94
CA VAL A 29 2.37 9.71 -2.67
C VAL A 29 1.00 10.09 -3.23
N SER A 30 0.38 11.17 -2.74
CA SER A 30 -0.95 11.61 -3.16
C SER A 30 -1.04 11.82 -4.66
N GLU A 31 -0.06 12.48 -5.25
CA GLU A 31 -0.02 12.73 -6.69
C GLU A 31 -0.11 11.43 -7.50
N VAL A 32 0.70 10.42 -7.10
CA VAL A 32 0.70 9.11 -7.79
C VAL A 32 -0.67 8.46 -7.73
N MET A 33 -1.34 8.53 -6.58
CA MET A 33 -2.63 7.89 -6.36
C MET A 33 -3.76 8.62 -7.05
N TRP A 34 -3.80 9.94 -6.99
CA TRP A 34 -4.81 10.75 -7.67
C TRP A 34 -4.70 10.65 -9.19
N GLN A 35 -3.47 10.69 -9.74
CA GLN A 35 -3.25 10.47 -11.19
C GLN A 35 -3.74 9.09 -11.64
N ASP A 36 -3.51 8.04 -10.83
CA ASP A 36 -3.98 6.70 -11.15
C ASP A 36 -5.51 6.61 -11.08
N THR A 37 -6.11 7.13 -10.00
CA THR A 37 -7.58 7.22 -9.86
C THR A 37 -8.21 7.96 -11.02
N TYR A 38 -7.68 9.13 -11.40
CA TYR A 38 -8.16 9.89 -12.55
C TYR A 38 -8.07 9.11 -13.85
N LYS A 39 -6.95 8.40 -14.06
CA LYS A 39 -6.76 7.55 -15.25
C LYS A 39 -7.76 6.38 -15.27
N VAL A 40 -7.94 5.69 -14.15
CA VAL A 40 -8.86 4.54 -14.04
C VAL A 40 -10.29 5.00 -14.29
N SER A 41 -10.73 6.12 -13.69
CA SER A 41 -12.08 6.66 -13.92
C SER A 41 -12.36 6.94 -15.39
N LYS A 42 -11.36 7.42 -16.13
CA LYS A 42 -11.50 7.67 -17.59
C LYS A 42 -11.58 6.38 -18.41
N ILE A 43 -10.88 5.33 -17.97
CA ILE A 43 -10.89 4.03 -18.67
C ILE A 43 -12.21 3.30 -18.42
N GLU A 44 -12.69 3.32 -17.18
CA GLU A 44 -13.89 2.59 -16.76
C GLU A 44 -15.19 3.40 -16.85
N GLY A 45 -15.09 4.71 -17.14
CA GLY A 45 -16.23 5.55 -17.44
C GLY A 45 -17.04 6.01 -16.23
N TYR A 46 -16.53 5.88 -15.00
CA TYR A 46 -17.22 6.42 -13.83
C TYR A 46 -16.78 7.87 -13.54
N PRO A 47 -17.72 8.75 -13.11
CA PRO A 47 -17.40 10.14 -12.81
C PRO A 47 -16.62 10.24 -11.49
N LEU A 48 -15.63 11.16 -11.45
CA LEU A 48 -15.03 11.64 -10.21
C LEU A 48 -15.72 12.90 -9.74
N ALA A 49 -15.72 13.14 -8.43
CA ALA A 49 -16.21 14.37 -7.84
C ALA A 49 -15.26 15.56 -8.06
N TRP A 50 -14.06 15.32 -8.55
CA TRP A 50 -12.99 16.30 -8.76
C TRP A 50 -12.32 16.12 -10.13
N ASP A 51 -11.67 17.17 -10.61
CA ASP A 51 -10.95 17.20 -11.88
C ASP A 51 -9.45 17.43 -11.72
N ARG A 52 -8.74 17.72 -12.82
CA ARG A 52 -7.29 17.97 -12.77
C ARG A 52 -6.93 19.27 -12.07
N ARG A 53 -7.78 20.29 -12.15
CA ARG A 53 -7.54 21.56 -11.49
C ARG A 53 -7.64 21.39 -9.99
N ASP A 54 -8.67 20.68 -9.50
CA ASP A 54 -8.82 20.34 -8.09
C ASP A 54 -7.62 19.54 -7.57
N MET A 55 -7.10 18.59 -8.37
CA MET A 55 -5.89 17.84 -8.05
C MET A 55 -4.66 18.75 -7.92
N ASP A 56 -4.47 19.68 -8.85
CA ASP A 56 -3.36 20.62 -8.83
C ASP A 56 -3.46 21.56 -7.61
N GLU A 57 -4.64 22.05 -7.29
CA GLU A 57 -4.89 22.86 -6.09
C GLU A 57 -4.61 22.06 -4.82
N ALA A 58 -5.02 20.80 -4.75
CA ALA A 58 -4.75 19.93 -3.62
C ALA A 58 -3.24 19.66 -3.42
N LEU A 59 -2.48 19.49 -4.50
CA LEU A 59 -1.03 19.32 -4.41
C LEU A 59 -0.34 20.55 -3.80
N HIS A 60 -0.85 21.74 -4.04
CA HIS A 60 -0.32 23.00 -3.47
C HIS A 60 -0.86 23.30 -2.05
N SER A 61 -1.94 22.64 -1.63
CA SER A 61 -2.58 22.90 -0.33
C SER A 61 -1.97 22.13 0.85
N TRP A 62 -1.03 21.21 0.61
CA TRP A 62 -0.42 20.40 1.64
C TRP A 62 0.42 21.22 2.63
N VAL A 63 0.15 21.03 3.92
CA VAL A 63 0.99 21.43 5.03
C VAL A 63 1.47 20.16 5.72
N THR A 64 2.77 19.88 5.63
CA THR A 64 3.32 18.63 6.16
C THR A 64 3.90 18.78 7.54
N HIS A 65 3.68 17.76 8.38
CA HIS A 65 4.15 17.72 9.76
C HIS A 65 4.87 16.39 10.04
N ARG A 66 5.93 16.46 10.83
CA ARG A 66 6.67 15.26 11.26
C ARG A 66 5.96 14.59 12.43
N LEU A 67 6.22 13.31 12.61
CA LEU A 67 5.72 12.57 13.76
C LEU A 67 6.24 13.19 15.07
N GLY A 68 5.34 13.36 16.03
CA GLY A 68 5.65 13.90 17.37
C GLY A 68 5.72 15.41 17.46
N GLU A 69 5.74 16.14 16.34
CA GLU A 69 5.72 17.61 16.35
C GLU A 69 4.30 18.13 16.55
N TRP A 70 4.15 19.13 17.44
CA TRP A 70 2.90 19.84 17.63
C TRP A 70 2.71 20.92 16.57
N PHE A 71 1.49 21.07 16.09
CA PHE A 71 1.07 22.13 15.18
C PHE A 71 -0.37 22.55 15.46
N ASP A 72 -0.72 23.78 15.07
CA ASP A 72 -2.03 24.34 15.35
C ASP A 72 -2.92 24.32 14.09
N ILE A 73 -4.20 23.99 14.28
CA ILE A 73 -5.27 24.13 13.28
C ILE A 73 -6.39 24.94 13.92
N GLY A 74 -6.45 26.23 13.62
CA GLY A 74 -7.36 27.15 14.29
C GLY A 74 -7.07 27.22 15.79
N ALA A 75 -8.07 26.89 16.62
CA ALA A 75 -7.96 26.86 18.08
C ALA A 75 -7.47 25.51 18.63
N TRP A 76 -7.26 24.52 17.77
CA TRP A 76 -6.87 23.18 18.18
C TRP A 76 -5.38 22.97 18.01
N ARG A 77 -4.79 22.22 18.92
CA ARG A 77 -3.40 21.80 18.86
C ARG A 77 -3.32 20.34 18.46
N CYS A 78 -2.58 20.02 17.41
CA CYS A 78 -2.56 18.69 16.80
C CYS A 78 -1.17 18.08 16.82
N ARG A 79 -1.11 16.74 16.81
CA ARG A 79 0.14 15.99 16.71
C ARG A 79 -0.08 14.68 16.00
N PHE A 80 0.87 14.31 15.14
CA PHE A 80 0.85 13.01 14.46
C PHE A 80 1.65 11.96 15.21
N HIS A 81 1.04 10.78 15.36
CA HIS A 81 1.68 9.58 15.86
C HIS A 81 1.72 8.50 14.79
N ARG A 82 2.66 7.54 14.90
CA ARG A 82 2.75 6.43 13.96
C ARG A 82 1.52 5.52 14.08
N ALA A 83 0.86 5.27 12.95
CA ALA A 83 -0.26 4.33 12.89
C ALA A 83 0.16 2.87 12.71
N GLY A 84 1.36 2.59 12.22
CA GLY A 84 1.86 1.21 12.04
C GLY A 84 1.26 0.45 10.87
N HIS A 85 0.31 1.04 10.15
CA HIS A 85 -0.38 0.42 9.02
C HIS A 85 0.53 0.35 7.78
N ILE A 86 0.93 1.49 7.25
CA ILE A 86 1.90 1.65 6.15
C ILE A 86 2.77 2.89 6.39
N PRO A 87 3.95 3.01 5.74
CA PRO A 87 4.73 4.24 5.81
C PRO A 87 3.92 5.47 5.40
N GLY A 88 4.01 6.52 6.20
CA GLY A 88 3.24 7.77 6.02
C GLY A 88 1.87 7.79 6.69
N ALA A 89 1.29 6.65 7.07
CA ALA A 89 0.05 6.61 7.85
C ALA A 89 0.25 7.11 9.28
N VAL A 90 -0.69 7.91 9.76
CA VAL A 90 -0.62 8.55 11.07
C VAL A 90 -1.92 8.38 11.86
N MET A 91 -1.78 8.27 13.17
CA MET A 91 -2.86 8.58 14.11
C MET A 91 -2.79 10.09 14.41
N VAL A 92 -3.93 10.72 14.57
CA VAL A 92 -4.04 12.16 14.82
C VAL A 92 -4.51 12.40 16.25
N GLU A 93 -3.64 13.00 17.05
CA GLU A 93 -4.00 13.53 18.38
C GLU A 93 -4.42 14.98 18.22
N ILE A 94 -5.55 15.33 18.82
CA ILE A 94 -6.13 16.68 18.79
C ILE A 94 -6.39 17.09 20.23
N GLU A 95 -5.74 18.15 20.66
CA GLU A 95 -5.95 18.76 21.97
C GLU A 95 -6.87 19.98 21.84
N THR A 96 -8.01 19.91 22.51
CA THR A 96 -8.99 20.98 22.61
C THR A 96 -9.03 21.47 24.08
N PRO A 97 -9.68 22.61 24.40
CA PRO A 97 -9.86 23.03 25.79
C PRO A 97 -10.59 22.02 26.68
N GLU A 98 -11.45 21.17 26.06
CA GLU A 98 -12.34 20.25 26.80
C GLU A 98 -11.78 18.82 26.88
N ALA A 99 -11.03 18.37 25.87
CA ALA A 99 -10.63 16.96 25.76
C ALA A 99 -9.43 16.79 24.87
N ARG A 100 -8.68 15.69 25.09
CA ARG A 100 -7.70 15.13 24.20
C ARG A 100 -8.33 14.00 23.39
N ILE A 101 -8.38 14.18 22.10
CA ILE A 101 -9.01 13.25 21.15
C ILE A 101 -7.90 12.51 20.37
N LEU A 102 -8.03 11.20 20.22
CA LEU A 102 -7.17 10.43 19.33
C LEU A 102 -8.00 9.79 18.22
N TRP A 103 -7.63 10.05 16.98
CA TRP A 103 -8.17 9.40 15.79
C TRP A 103 -7.15 8.41 15.24
N SER A 104 -7.47 7.10 15.24
CA SER A 104 -6.49 6.08 14.88
C SER A 104 -6.13 6.06 13.40
N GLY A 105 -7.06 6.45 12.51
CA GLY A 105 -6.96 6.02 11.12
C GLY A 105 -6.83 4.51 11.04
N ASP A 106 -6.37 3.96 9.92
CA ASP A 106 -6.01 2.55 9.82
C ASP A 106 -4.71 2.30 10.59
N MET A 107 -4.71 1.31 11.48
CA MET A 107 -3.56 1.06 12.36
C MET A 107 -3.18 -0.42 12.46
N ASP A 108 -1.94 -0.69 12.79
CA ASP A 108 -1.44 -2.00 13.26
C ASP A 108 -0.44 -1.79 14.39
N THR A 109 -0.60 -2.53 15.48
CA THR A 109 0.33 -2.49 16.63
C THR A 109 1.57 -3.36 16.42
N ARG A 110 1.57 -4.21 15.39
CA ARG A 110 2.67 -5.12 15.06
C ARG A 110 3.61 -4.47 14.06
N ASP A 111 4.89 -4.76 14.23
CA ASP A 111 5.91 -4.36 13.26
C ASP A 111 5.74 -5.09 11.93
N SER A 112 5.95 -4.38 10.82
CA SER A 112 6.10 -4.94 9.48
C SER A 112 7.54 -4.76 8.96
N PRO A 113 7.92 -5.37 7.84
CA PRO A 113 9.18 -5.05 7.19
C PRO A 113 9.34 -3.56 6.86
N SER A 114 8.24 -2.88 6.53
CA SER A 114 8.25 -1.49 6.05
C SER A 114 8.02 -0.45 7.15
N VAL A 115 7.31 -0.77 8.24
CA VAL A 115 6.93 0.20 9.27
C VAL A 115 6.91 -0.44 10.67
N LEU A 116 7.25 0.35 11.69
CA LEU A 116 7.07 -0.03 13.09
C LEU A 116 5.60 0.10 13.49
N GLY A 117 5.12 -0.79 14.35
CA GLY A 117 3.76 -0.76 14.87
C GLY A 117 3.41 0.50 15.65
N ALA A 118 2.11 0.78 15.73
CA ALA A 118 1.56 1.85 16.56
C ALA A 118 1.84 1.60 18.04
N LYS A 119 1.95 2.68 18.79
CA LYS A 119 2.00 2.65 20.26
C LYS A 119 0.75 3.30 20.84
N ALA A 120 0.32 2.85 21.99
CA ALA A 120 -0.76 3.49 22.72
C ALA A 120 -0.44 4.97 23.02
N VAL A 121 -1.44 5.80 22.84
CA VAL A 121 -1.41 7.23 23.16
C VAL A 121 -2.55 7.49 24.14
N GLU A 122 -2.26 8.17 25.24
CA GLU A 122 -3.26 8.55 26.22
C GLU A 122 -4.20 9.61 25.65
N CYS A 123 -5.51 9.41 25.83
CA CYS A 123 -6.55 10.31 25.32
C CYS A 123 -7.82 10.16 26.15
N ASP A 124 -8.67 11.19 26.12
CA ASP A 124 -9.99 11.18 26.76
C ASP A 124 -11.05 10.55 25.86
N ILE A 125 -10.91 10.77 24.53
CA ILE A 125 -11.83 10.25 23.51
C ILE A 125 -11.01 9.55 22.42
N LEU A 126 -11.36 8.28 22.13
CA LEU A 126 -10.71 7.48 21.11
C LEU A 126 -11.68 7.14 19.97
N PHE A 127 -11.33 7.54 18.74
CA PHE A 127 -11.92 7.03 17.51
C PHE A 127 -11.02 5.92 16.97
N LEU A 128 -11.44 4.67 17.14
CA LEU A 128 -10.65 3.48 16.80
C LEU A 128 -11.25 2.77 15.60
N GLU A 129 -10.43 2.42 14.61
CA GLU A 129 -10.85 1.52 13.54
C GLU A 129 -11.18 0.13 14.09
N GLY A 130 -12.07 -0.60 13.40
CA GLY A 130 -12.53 -1.91 13.84
C GLY A 130 -12.57 -2.97 12.74
N THR A 131 -11.80 -2.79 11.66
CA THR A 131 -11.81 -3.66 10.47
C THR A 131 -11.64 -5.14 10.82
N TYR A 132 -10.79 -5.44 11.79
CA TYR A 132 -10.56 -6.80 12.27
C TYR A 132 -10.88 -7.00 13.76
N GLY A 133 -11.75 -6.17 14.31
CA GLY A 133 -12.11 -6.19 15.75
C GLY A 133 -12.64 -7.52 16.26
N ASN A 134 -13.15 -8.38 15.39
CA ASN A 134 -13.70 -9.69 15.71
C ASN A 134 -12.76 -10.87 15.36
N ARG A 135 -11.50 -10.62 15.01
CA ARG A 135 -10.58 -11.67 14.57
C ARG A 135 -9.22 -11.55 15.25
N ILE A 136 -8.64 -12.71 15.55
CA ILE A 136 -7.25 -12.81 16.00
C ILE A 136 -6.40 -13.12 14.77
N HIS A 137 -5.46 -12.22 14.45
CA HIS A 137 -4.52 -12.45 13.37
C HIS A 137 -3.52 -13.57 13.71
N PRO A 138 -3.17 -14.43 12.75
CA PRO A 138 -2.10 -15.40 12.94
C PRO A 138 -0.75 -14.70 13.16
N SER A 139 0.22 -15.45 13.66
CA SER A 139 1.59 -14.94 13.81
C SER A 139 2.14 -14.48 12.46
N ARG A 140 2.55 -13.22 12.36
CA ARG A 140 3.12 -12.64 11.14
C ARG A 140 4.32 -13.46 10.65
N LEU A 141 5.24 -13.84 11.53
CA LEU A 141 6.41 -14.64 11.15
C LEU A 141 6.04 -15.99 10.55
N LYS A 142 4.95 -16.62 11.04
CA LYS A 142 4.46 -17.88 10.46
C LYS A 142 3.90 -17.66 9.05
N GLU A 143 3.14 -16.59 8.85
CA GLU A 143 2.59 -16.27 7.53
C GLU A 143 3.67 -15.82 6.53
N GLU A 144 4.71 -15.11 6.98
CA GLU A 144 5.86 -14.76 6.16
C GLU A 144 6.61 -16.02 5.69
N ARG A 145 6.88 -16.98 6.59
CA ARG A 145 7.49 -18.28 6.24
C ARG A 145 6.63 -19.05 5.25
N LYS A 146 5.33 -19.17 5.54
CA LYS A 146 4.38 -19.85 4.65
C LYS A 146 4.37 -19.23 3.23
N LEU A 147 4.46 -17.91 3.12
CA LEU A 147 4.59 -17.24 1.81
C LEU A 147 5.86 -17.69 1.09
N VAL A 148 7.00 -17.67 1.77
CA VAL A 148 8.30 -18.07 1.18
C VAL A 148 8.28 -19.54 0.77
N ASP A 149 7.81 -20.43 1.66
CA ASP A 149 7.71 -21.87 1.38
C ASP A 149 6.85 -22.14 0.14
N ARG A 150 5.69 -21.45 0.03
CA ARG A 150 4.82 -21.58 -1.15
C ARG A 150 5.47 -21.07 -2.44
N VAL A 151 6.23 -19.98 -2.39
CA VAL A 151 6.98 -19.50 -3.56
C VAL A 151 8.03 -20.52 -3.98
N LEU A 152 8.80 -21.06 -3.03
CA LEU A 152 9.82 -22.08 -3.30
C LEU A 152 9.22 -23.37 -3.88
N GLU A 153 8.11 -23.87 -3.33
CA GLU A 153 7.38 -25.02 -3.87
C GLU A 153 6.94 -24.81 -5.34
N ILE A 154 6.54 -23.59 -5.71
CA ILE A 154 6.15 -23.26 -7.08
C ILE A 154 7.37 -23.25 -7.99
N VAL A 155 8.48 -22.69 -7.56
CA VAL A 155 9.73 -22.62 -8.31
C VAL A 155 10.33 -24.01 -8.50
N ASP A 156 10.35 -24.85 -7.46
CA ASP A 156 10.89 -26.21 -7.50
C ASP A 156 10.17 -27.11 -8.53
N ARG A 157 8.89 -26.85 -8.79
CA ARG A 157 8.14 -27.55 -9.86
C ARG A 157 8.20 -26.86 -11.23
N GLY A 158 9.08 -25.86 -11.39
CA GLY A 158 9.28 -25.13 -12.64
C GLY A 158 8.17 -24.13 -12.97
N GLY A 159 7.49 -23.58 -11.96
CA GLY A 159 6.43 -22.61 -12.11
C GLY A 159 6.84 -21.19 -11.71
N THR A 160 5.96 -20.23 -12.00
CA THR A 160 6.06 -18.82 -11.61
C THR A 160 4.99 -18.49 -10.56
N ALA A 161 5.40 -17.88 -9.44
CA ALA A 161 4.49 -17.38 -8.41
C ALA A 161 4.00 -15.97 -8.77
N LEU A 162 2.71 -15.81 -9.10
CA LEU A 162 2.09 -14.49 -9.25
C LEU A 162 1.56 -14.03 -7.89
N ILE A 163 2.02 -12.87 -7.42
CA ILE A 163 1.69 -12.31 -6.12
C ILE A 163 1.04 -10.94 -6.31
N PRO A 164 -0.30 -10.90 -6.47
CA PRO A 164 -1.05 -9.65 -6.47
C PRO A 164 -0.92 -8.95 -5.13
N ALA A 165 -0.58 -7.66 -5.15
CA ALA A 165 -0.32 -6.88 -3.95
C ALA A 165 -0.75 -5.42 -4.10
N PHE A 166 -1.20 -4.81 -3.00
CA PHE A 166 -1.49 -3.39 -2.99
C PHE A 166 -0.22 -2.56 -3.25
N ALA A 167 -0.41 -1.42 -3.91
CA ALA A 167 0.68 -0.56 -4.36
C ALA A 167 1.47 0.08 -3.22
N SER A 168 0.82 0.33 -2.09
CA SER A 168 1.45 0.90 -0.88
C SER A 168 1.32 -0.11 0.26
N GLY A 169 2.42 -0.54 0.85
CA GLY A 169 2.49 -1.47 1.96
C GLY A 169 2.83 -2.90 1.55
N ARG A 170 1.84 -3.66 1.12
CA ARG A 170 1.95 -5.10 0.91
C ARG A 170 3.00 -5.50 -0.13
N GLY A 171 3.05 -4.82 -1.28
CA GLY A 171 4.02 -5.14 -2.32
C GLY A 171 5.47 -5.01 -1.84
N GLN A 172 5.77 -3.93 -1.13
CA GLN A 172 7.10 -3.66 -0.58
C GLN A 172 7.47 -4.63 0.56
N ASP A 173 6.51 -4.99 1.42
CA ASP A 173 6.72 -5.99 2.47
C ASP A 173 7.08 -7.35 1.88
N ILE A 174 6.33 -7.82 0.88
CA ILE A 174 6.59 -9.09 0.19
C ILE A 174 8.00 -9.12 -0.43
N LEU A 175 8.38 -8.06 -1.12
CA LEU A 175 9.71 -7.96 -1.72
C LEU A 175 10.82 -8.01 -0.67
N GLN A 176 10.65 -7.37 0.49
CA GLN A 176 11.61 -7.40 1.57
C GLN A 176 11.70 -8.79 2.22
N ILE A 177 10.56 -9.48 2.39
CA ILE A 177 10.49 -10.85 2.91
C ILE A 177 11.21 -11.82 1.95
N LEU A 178 10.87 -11.80 0.66
CA LEU A 178 11.48 -12.68 -0.34
C LEU A 178 12.99 -12.44 -0.45
N ARG A 179 13.45 -11.18 -0.46
CA ARG A 179 14.88 -10.88 -0.47
C ARG A 179 15.60 -11.37 0.78
N ARG A 180 14.97 -11.31 1.95
CA ARG A 180 15.56 -11.76 3.24
C ARG A 180 15.70 -13.26 3.28
N ASP A 181 14.65 -14.01 2.91
CA ASP A 181 14.51 -15.43 3.19
C ASP A 181 14.75 -16.31 1.93
N ALA A 182 14.67 -15.74 0.74
CA ALA A 182 14.91 -16.44 -0.54
C ALA A 182 15.68 -15.53 -1.53
N PRO A 183 16.89 -15.06 -1.21
CA PRO A 183 17.61 -14.03 -1.98
C PRO A 183 18.03 -14.46 -3.39
N ASN A 184 18.04 -15.76 -3.67
CA ASN A 184 18.44 -16.32 -4.96
C ASN A 184 17.33 -16.30 -6.01
N LEU A 185 16.07 -15.98 -5.62
CA LEU A 185 14.95 -15.90 -6.54
C LEU A 185 15.09 -14.74 -7.52
N GLU A 186 14.71 -14.98 -8.77
CA GLU A 186 14.48 -13.92 -9.74
C GLU A 186 13.07 -13.34 -9.53
N VAL A 187 12.98 -12.16 -8.94
CA VAL A 187 11.71 -11.51 -8.62
C VAL A 187 11.50 -10.26 -9.45
N HIS A 188 10.37 -10.18 -10.14
CA HIS A 188 9.96 -9.01 -10.90
C HIS A 188 8.90 -8.21 -10.16
N TYR A 189 9.03 -6.87 -10.21
CA TYR A 189 8.10 -5.94 -9.59
C TYR A 189 7.46 -5.03 -10.64
N HIS A 190 6.13 -5.03 -10.72
CA HIS A 190 5.38 -4.28 -11.73
C HIS A 190 4.22 -3.49 -11.16
N GLY A 191 3.87 -2.40 -11.84
CA GLY A 191 2.70 -1.58 -11.54
C GLY A 191 2.98 -0.37 -10.67
N MET A 192 1.93 0.25 -10.14
CA MET A 192 1.98 1.51 -9.38
C MET A 192 2.89 1.42 -8.15
N GLY A 193 3.00 0.24 -7.54
CA GLY A 193 3.87 0.03 -6.39
C GLY A 193 5.33 0.40 -6.64
N THR A 194 5.82 0.31 -7.90
CA THR A 194 7.18 0.76 -8.24
C THR A 194 7.33 2.28 -8.10
N ARG A 195 6.30 3.06 -8.42
CA ARG A 195 6.28 4.52 -8.24
C ARG A 195 6.21 4.87 -6.76
N VAL A 196 5.30 4.25 -6.02
CA VAL A 196 5.15 4.43 -4.56
C VAL A 196 6.47 4.12 -3.84
N THR A 197 7.18 3.05 -4.21
CA THR A 197 8.47 2.69 -3.59
C THR A 197 9.52 3.77 -3.78
N LYS A 198 9.53 4.49 -4.90
CA LYS A 198 10.46 5.63 -5.11
C LYS A 198 10.18 6.73 -4.09
N HIS A 199 8.92 7.11 -3.91
CA HIS A 199 8.53 8.09 -2.89
C HIS A 199 8.93 7.65 -1.47
N TRP A 200 8.82 6.35 -1.15
CA TRP A 200 9.30 5.83 0.14
C TRP A 200 10.82 5.96 0.31
N MET A 201 11.58 5.78 -0.77
CA MET A 201 13.04 5.96 -0.72
C MET A 201 13.46 7.42 -0.57
N ASP A 202 12.62 8.36 -1.00
CA ASP A 202 12.82 9.80 -0.85
C ASP A 202 12.39 10.30 0.54
N HIS A 203 11.62 9.49 1.30
CA HIS A 203 11.15 9.75 2.67
C HIS A 203 11.62 8.67 3.66
N PRO A 204 12.95 8.53 3.88
CA PRO A 204 13.51 7.47 4.72
C PRO A 204 13.04 7.51 6.18
N GLU A 205 12.61 8.66 6.67
CA GLU A 205 12.09 8.87 8.02
C GLU A 205 10.77 8.14 8.28
N ALA A 206 10.02 7.85 7.22
CA ALA A 206 8.74 7.13 7.32
C ALA A 206 8.90 5.60 7.27
N VAL A 207 10.06 5.10 6.88
CA VAL A 207 10.32 3.68 6.63
C VAL A 207 11.13 3.07 7.77
N ARG A 208 10.77 1.86 8.21
CA ARG A 208 11.47 1.14 9.29
C ARG A 208 12.94 0.85 8.99
N ASP A 209 13.23 0.32 7.80
CA ASP A 209 14.59 0.02 7.32
C ASP A 209 14.82 0.62 5.92
N PRO A 210 15.19 1.91 5.83
CA PRO A 210 15.45 2.55 4.56
C PRO A 210 16.60 1.93 3.77
N LYS A 211 17.61 1.40 4.47
CA LYS A 211 18.76 0.72 3.83
C LYS A 211 18.33 -0.62 3.25
N GLY A 212 17.52 -1.38 3.98
CA GLY A 212 16.93 -2.63 3.53
C GLY A 212 16.01 -2.43 2.33
N LEU A 213 15.16 -1.41 2.35
CA LEU A 213 14.30 -1.04 1.22
C LEU A 213 15.13 -0.74 -0.04
N ARG A 214 16.20 0.06 0.07
CA ARG A 214 17.09 0.36 -1.06
C ARG A 214 17.82 -0.88 -1.59
N LYS A 215 18.22 -1.82 -0.70
CA LYS A 215 18.79 -3.11 -1.10
C LYS A 215 17.76 -3.95 -1.84
N THR A 216 16.52 -4.02 -1.35
CA THR A 216 15.40 -4.73 -1.98
C THR A 216 15.08 -4.15 -3.36
N TRP A 217 15.05 -2.83 -3.47
CA TRP A 217 14.86 -2.13 -4.74
C TRP A 217 15.92 -2.47 -5.80
N ARG A 218 17.15 -2.67 -5.40
CA ARG A 218 18.25 -3.07 -6.32
C ARG A 218 18.19 -4.55 -6.68
N TRP A 219 17.69 -5.38 -5.77
CA TRP A 219 17.60 -6.82 -5.92
C TRP A 219 16.48 -7.23 -6.88
N CYS A 220 15.27 -6.70 -6.75
CA CYS A 220 14.17 -7.03 -7.64
C CYS A 220 14.32 -6.35 -9.01
N ARG A 221 13.83 -7.00 -10.07
CA ARG A 221 13.77 -6.43 -11.41
C ARG A 221 12.48 -5.63 -11.61
N ARG A 222 12.59 -4.35 -11.99
CA ARG A 222 11.41 -3.51 -12.29
C ARG A 222 10.99 -3.72 -13.73
N VAL A 223 9.70 -3.92 -13.93
CA VAL A 223 9.09 -4.05 -15.25
C VAL A 223 8.70 -2.65 -15.72
N SER A 224 9.34 -2.17 -16.77
CA SER A 224 9.11 -0.84 -17.34
C SER A 224 8.72 -0.85 -18.83
N SER A 225 8.92 -1.97 -19.50
CA SER A 225 8.64 -2.14 -20.92
C SER A 225 7.80 -3.37 -21.22
N LYS A 226 7.27 -3.44 -22.46
CA LYS A 226 6.58 -4.65 -22.96
C LYS A 226 7.53 -5.87 -22.99
N SER A 227 8.83 -5.65 -23.26
CA SER A 227 9.85 -6.70 -23.23
C SER A 227 10.06 -7.23 -21.81
N ASP A 228 10.26 -6.33 -20.81
CA ASP A 228 10.41 -6.74 -19.42
C ASP A 228 9.19 -7.50 -18.92
N ARG A 229 7.99 -7.07 -19.35
CA ARG A 229 6.72 -7.72 -18.99
C ARG A 229 6.63 -9.16 -19.51
N ARG A 230 7.21 -9.44 -20.70
CA ARG A 230 7.28 -10.82 -21.23
C ARG A 230 8.31 -11.65 -20.48
N LYS A 231 9.50 -11.09 -20.21
CA LYS A 231 10.54 -11.77 -19.44
C LYS A 231 10.07 -12.14 -18.03
N ALA A 232 9.23 -11.30 -17.42
CA ALA A 232 8.68 -11.57 -16.10
C ALA A 232 7.82 -12.86 -16.05
N LEU A 233 7.27 -13.34 -17.17
CA LEU A 233 6.51 -14.61 -17.21
C LEU A 233 7.39 -15.85 -16.99
N GLU A 234 8.69 -15.71 -17.11
CA GLU A 234 9.69 -16.77 -16.91
C GLU A 234 10.43 -16.63 -15.58
N ALA A 235 10.09 -15.63 -14.78
CA ALA A 235 10.69 -15.38 -13.48
C ALA A 235 10.14 -16.32 -12.39
N ASP A 236 10.88 -16.47 -11.30
CA ASP A 236 10.45 -17.25 -10.13
C ASP A 236 9.21 -16.64 -9.46
N ALA A 237 9.17 -15.32 -9.34
CA ALA A 237 8.02 -14.63 -8.77
C ALA A 237 7.77 -13.25 -9.41
N ILE A 238 6.49 -12.87 -9.47
CA ILE A 238 6.03 -11.57 -9.94
C ILE A 238 5.18 -10.92 -8.84
N VAL A 239 5.66 -9.82 -8.27
CA VAL A 239 4.88 -8.98 -7.35
C VAL A 239 4.28 -7.84 -8.16
N THR A 240 2.96 -7.66 -8.12
CA THR A 240 2.31 -6.70 -9.01
C THR A 240 0.98 -6.16 -8.46
N THR A 241 0.54 -5.00 -8.95
CA THR A 241 -0.79 -4.43 -8.69
C THR A 241 -1.80 -4.84 -9.80
N SER A 242 -3.11 -4.97 -9.57
CA SER A 242 -3.85 -4.72 -8.33
C SER A 242 -3.83 -5.92 -7.38
N GLY A 243 -3.91 -5.64 -6.07
CA GLY A 243 -3.89 -6.68 -5.02
C GLY A 243 -5.14 -7.54 -4.94
N MET A 244 -6.25 -7.08 -5.50
CA MET A 244 -7.55 -7.79 -5.54
C MET A 244 -7.87 -8.39 -6.91
N LEU A 245 -6.94 -8.37 -7.86
CA LEU A 245 -7.14 -8.84 -9.25
C LEU A 245 -8.29 -8.14 -10.00
N ASP A 246 -8.55 -6.86 -9.69
CA ASP A 246 -9.61 -6.08 -10.35
C ASP A 246 -9.13 -5.33 -11.59
N GLY A 247 -7.85 -5.37 -11.89
CA GLY A 247 -7.30 -4.64 -13.03
C GLY A 247 -5.78 -4.62 -13.07
N GLY A 248 -5.26 -3.71 -13.89
CA GLY A 248 -3.83 -3.44 -13.99
C GLY A 248 -3.00 -4.62 -14.51
N PRO A 249 -1.69 -4.64 -14.22
CA PRO A 249 -0.81 -5.70 -14.68
C PRO A 249 -1.13 -7.08 -14.10
N ALA A 250 -1.74 -7.16 -12.91
CA ALA A 250 -2.06 -8.44 -12.25
C ALA A 250 -2.93 -9.34 -13.14
N ILE A 251 -4.01 -8.79 -13.70
CA ILE A 251 -4.91 -9.51 -14.60
C ILE A 251 -4.17 -9.98 -15.87
N TRP A 252 -3.29 -9.14 -16.40
CA TRP A 252 -2.54 -9.51 -17.60
C TRP A 252 -1.63 -10.72 -17.38
N TYR A 253 -0.97 -10.80 -16.21
CA TYR A 253 -0.15 -11.94 -15.82
C TYR A 253 -1.01 -13.15 -15.48
N ALA A 254 -2.07 -12.99 -14.70
CA ALA A 254 -2.98 -14.06 -14.32
C ALA A 254 -3.54 -14.79 -15.55
N ASN A 255 -4.00 -14.05 -16.56
CA ASN A 255 -4.53 -14.60 -17.81
C ASN A 255 -3.50 -15.44 -18.60
N ARG A 256 -2.19 -15.22 -18.40
CA ARG A 256 -1.14 -15.97 -19.08
C ARG A 256 -0.61 -17.14 -18.27
N LEU A 257 -0.49 -16.95 -16.98
CA LEU A 257 0.06 -17.96 -16.08
C LEU A 257 -0.94 -19.07 -15.72
N ARG A 258 -2.24 -18.79 -15.77
CA ARG A 258 -3.29 -19.77 -15.41
C ARG A 258 -3.33 -21.04 -16.26
N HIS A 259 -2.68 -21.04 -17.43
CA HIS A 259 -2.68 -22.19 -18.35
C HIS A 259 -1.67 -23.30 -17.98
N SER A 260 -0.81 -23.07 -16.97
CA SER A 260 0.13 -24.08 -16.48
C SER A 260 -0.15 -24.38 -15.01
N GLY A 261 -0.36 -25.66 -14.70
CA GLY A 261 -0.54 -26.15 -13.33
C GLY A 261 0.71 -26.00 -12.44
N ASN A 262 1.87 -25.69 -13.04
CA ASN A 262 3.09 -25.40 -12.26
C ASN A 262 3.03 -24.01 -11.63
N ASN A 263 2.33 -23.06 -12.26
CA ASN A 263 2.18 -21.70 -11.74
C ASN A 263 1.17 -21.65 -10.61
N ALA A 264 1.23 -20.59 -9.81
CA ALA A 264 0.18 -20.29 -8.83
C ALA A 264 -0.01 -18.79 -8.61
N ILE A 265 -1.22 -18.41 -8.19
CA ILE A 265 -1.56 -17.07 -7.75
C ILE A 265 -1.64 -17.10 -6.22
N LEU A 266 -0.84 -16.26 -5.56
CA LEU A 266 -0.78 -16.15 -4.11
C LEU A 266 -1.44 -14.85 -3.65
N LEU A 267 -2.69 -14.93 -3.19
CA LEU A 267 -3.40 -13.76 -2.66
C LEU A 267 -2.91 -13.46 -1.24
N THR A 268 -2.39 -12.26 -1.04
CA THR A 268 -1.68 -11.86 0.19
C THR A 268 -2.35 -10.74 0.97
N GLY A 269 -3.53 -10.31 0.52
CA GLY A 269 -4.30 -9.22 1.12
C GLY A 269 -5.78 -9.51 1.16
N TYR A 270 -6.54 -8.57 1.70
CA TYR A 270 -7.99 -8.58 1.68
C TYR A 270 -8.50 -8.65 0.24
N GLN A 271 -9.59 -9.39 0.06
CA GLN A 271 -10.31 -9.50 -1.20
C GLN A 271 -11.74 -9.02 -0.96
N ALA A 272 -12.12 -7.90 -1.55
CA ALA A 272 -13.46 -7.34 -1.46
C ALA A 272 -14.48 -8.27 -2.13
N GLU A 273 -15.72 -8.20 -1.71
CA GLU A 273 -16.83 -8.84 -2.41
C GLU A 273 -16.82 -8.38 -3.88
N GLU A 274 -17.14 -9.30 -4.79
CA GLU A 274 -17.13 -9.08 -6.25
C GLU A 274 -15.74 -8.82 -6.89
N SER A 275 -14.66 -8.75 -6.11
CA SER A 275 -13.31 -8.61 -6.69
C SER A 275 -12.88 -9.89 -7.42
N GLY A 276 -12.01 -9.73 -8.44
CA GLY A 276 -11.45 -10.86 -9.19
C GLY A 276 -10.72 -11.86 -8.29
N GLY A 277 -10.05 -11.39 -7.24
CA GLY A 277 -9.43 -12.25 -6.25
C GLY A 277 -10.44 -12.98 -5.37
N ARG A 278 -11.57 -12.36 -5.06
CA ARG A 278 -12.66 -13.01 -4.32
C ARG A 278 -13.32 -14.10 -5.14
N LEU A 279 -13.63 -13.85 -6.40
CA LEU A 279 -14.17 -14.84 -7.35
C LEU A 279 -13.21 -16.03 -7.51
N LEU A 280 -11.90 -15.76 -7.57
CA LEU A 280 -10.89 -16.81 -7.63
C LEU A 280 -10.92 -17.73 -6.38
N LEU A 281 -11.09 -17.15 -5.20
CA LEU A 281 -11.16 -17.90 -3.94
C LEU A 281 -12.44 -18.75 -3.85
N ASP A 282 -13.59 -18.17 -4.18
CA ASP A 282 -14.90 -18.80 -3.98
C ASP A 282 -15.27 -19.78 -5.11
N GLU A 283 -15.01 -19.39 -6.35
CA GLU A 283 -15.45 -20.14 -7.53
C GLU A 283 -14.30 -20.81 -8.30
N ARG A 284 -13.05 -20.55 -7.94
CA ARG A 284 -11.84 -20.99 -8.67
C ARG A 284 -11.84 -20.56 -10.15
N LYS A 285 -12.49 -19.42 -10.45
CA LYS A 285 -12.59 -18.83 -11.79
C LYS A 285 -11.83 -17.52 -11.85
N LEU A 286 -11.25 -17.26 -13.02
CA LEU A 286 -10.55 -16.02 -13.38
C LEU A 286 -10.88 -15.68 -14.83
#